data_f22af7e494cf11f79842ec2b3bb55c49
#
_entry.id   f22af7e494cf11f79842ec2b3bb55c49
#
_cell.length_a   1.000
_cell.length_b   1.000
_cell.length_c   1.000
_cell.angle_alpha   90.00
_cell.angle_beta   90.00
_cell.angle_gamma   90.00
#
_symmetry.space_group_name_H-M   'P 1'
#
loop_
_entity.id
_entity.type
_entity.pdbx_description
1 polymer ?
#
loop_
_entity_poly.entity_id
_entity_poly.type
_entity_poly.pdbx_seq_one_letter_code
_entity_poly.pdbx_strand_id
1 'polypeptide(L)'
;NQVGITEARQQKYAFSEPYIASKAVLIVRDNNEEIKGFADLKGKKAAQSLTSNYGKMAEENGAELVGTDGFDQSIQLVLTGRADATLNDSLSFLDFKKQKPDAPVKVVAEQAEASYSGILLRQGDDELVAEVNKALEAIRADGTYGKISDKYFGQDVSK
;
A
#
# COMPACT_ATOMS: atom_id res chain seq x y z
N ASN A 1 -11.24 -2.83 -9.57
CA ASN A 1 -11.63 -2.65 -8.18
C ASN A 1 -10.51 -2.91 -7.16
N GLN A 2 -9.30 -3.18 -7.56
CA GLN A 2 -8.06 -3.25 -6.74
C GLN A 2 -8.26 -3.97 -5.39
N VAL A 3 -8.80 -5.17 -5.43
CA VAL A 3 -9.06 -5.96 -4.21
C VAL A 3 -7.87 -6.89 -3.96
N GLY A 4 -7.32 -6.84 -2.76
CA GLY A 4 -6.23 -7.74 -2.35
C GLY A 4 -6.63 -9.20 -2.48
N ILE A 5 -5.82 -9.97 -3.17
CA ILE A 5 -6.02 -11.40 -3.37
C ILE A 5 -5.57 -12.12 -2.09
N THR A 6 -6.51 -12.80 -1.44
CA THR A 6 -6.23 -13.62 -0.26
C THR A 6 -6.92 -14.96 -0.40
N GLU A 7 -6.38 -16.01 0.22
CA GLU A 7 -6.95 -17.35 0.21
C GLU A 7 -8.43 -17.36 0.67
N ALA A 8 -8.73 -16.65 1.75
CA ALA A 8 -10.10 -16.54 2.27
C ALA A 8 -11.07 -15.88 1.28
N ARG A 9 -10.60 -14.92 0.48
CA ARG A 9 -11.41 -14.29 -0.57
C ARG A 9 -11.55 -15.18 -1.80
N GLN A 10 -10.50 -15.90 -2.20
CA GLN A 10 -10.53 -16.83 -3.32
C GLN A 10 -11.50 -18.00 -3.11
N GLN A 11 -11.77 -18.37 -1.86
CA GLN A 11 -12.80 -19.37 -1.54
C GLN A 11 -14.23 -18.88 -1.82
N LYS A 12 -14.46 -17.57 -1.88
CA LYS A 12 -15.81 -16.96 -2.01
C LYS A 12 -16.02 -16.22 -3.34
N TYR A 13 -14.96 -15.79 -3.97
CA TYR A 13 -14.97 -14.94 -5.15
C TYR A 13 -13.98 -15.44 -6.20
N ALA A 14 -14.25 -15.11 -7.45
CA ALA A 14 -13.29 -15.24 -8.53
C ALA A 14 -12.43 -13.95 -8.62
N PHE A 15 -11.21 -14.10 -9.12
CA PHE A 15 -10.29 -12.99 -9.35
C PHE A 15 -9.73 -13.04 -10.77
N SER A 16 -9.45 -11.88 -11.33
CA SER A 16 -8.56 -11.77 -12.47
C SER A 16 -7.13 -12.18 -12.08
N GLU A 17 -6.26 -12.33 -13.07
CA GLU A 17 -4.82 -12.27 -12.83
C GLU A 17 -4.47 -10.99 -12.04
N PRO A 18 -3.45 -11.06 -11.16
CA PRO A 18 -3.00 -9.89 -10.43
C PRO A 18 -2.48 -8.83 -11.41
N TYR A 19 -2.88 -7.59 -11.21
CA TYR A 19 -2.47 -6.50 -12.08
C TYR A 19 -1.74 -5.36 -11.37
N ILE A 20 -1.70 -5.39 -10.04
CA ILE A 20 -0.99 -4.39 -9.23
C ILE A 20 -0.36 -5.09 -8.02
N ALA A 21 0.87 -4.70 -7.72
CA ALA A 21 1.60 -5.14 -6.54
C ALA A 21 1.83 -3.96 -5.60
N SER A 22 1.71 -4.20 -4.31
CA SER A 22 1.99 -3.21 -3.28
C SER A 22 2.62 -3.85 -2.05
N LYS A 23 3.30 -3.02 -1.25
CA LYS A 23 3.94 -3.45 0.00
C LYS A 23 3.54 -2.50 1.12
N ALA A 24 3.53 -2.99 2.35
CA ALA A 24 3.53 -2.10 3.49
C ALA A 24 4.86 -1.35 3.54
N VAL A 25 4.81 -0.03 3.67
CA VAL A 25 5.98 0.84 3.82
C VAL A 25 5.94 1.54 5.16
N LEU A 26 7.12 1.68 5.77
CA LEU A 26 7.33 2.42 7.02
C LEU A 26 7.83 3.82 6.68
N ILE A 27 7.05 4.82 7.07
CA ILE A 27 7.25 6.22 6.72
C ILE A 27 7.59 7.01 7.98
N VAL A 28 8.64 7.80 7.90
CA VAL A 28 9.11 8.69 8.97
C VAL A 28 9.43 10.08 8.39
N ARG A 29 9.71 11.06 9.26
CA ARG A 29 10.26 12.35 8.80
C ARG A 29 11.65 12.15 8.17
N ASP A 30 11.99 12.99 7.22
CA ASP A 30 13.28 12.95 6.52
C ASP A 30 14.48 13.02 7.47
N ASN A 31 14.36 13.79 8.55
CA ASN A 31 15.41 13.97 9.56
C ASN A 31 15.39 12.91 10.67
N ASN A 32 14.55 11.89 10.59
CA ASN A 32 14.53 10.79 11.55
C ASN A 32 15.67 9.80 11.19
N GLU A 33 16.61 9.62 12.10
CA GLU A 33 17.74 8.69 11.97
C GLU A 33 17.66 7.53 12.98
N GLU A 34 16.61 7.50 13.82
CA GLU A 34 16.43 6.48 14.86
C GLU A 34 15.70 5.26 14.34
N ILE A 35 14.72 5.45 13.45
CA ILE A 35 13.90 4.38 12.89
C ILE A 35 14.42 4.06 11.49
N LYS A 36 14.98 2.86 11.33
CA LYS A 36 15.54 2.33 10.06
C LYS A 36 14.83 1.08 9.59
N GLY A 37 14.00 0.47 10.43
CA GLY A 37 13.25 -0.74 10.13
C GLY A 37 12.07 -0.94 11.05
N PHE A 38 11.25 -1.94 10.77
CA PHE A 38 10.04 -2.24 11.56
C PHE A 38 10.38 -2.56 13.02
N ALA A 39 11.51 -3.22 13.30
CA ALA A 39 11.92 -3.55 14.66
C ALA A 39 12.21 -2.31 15.55
N ASP A 40 12.54 -1.19 14.93
CA ASP A 40 12.82 0.06 15.63
C ASP A 40 11.54 0.78 16.09
N LEU A 41 10.37 0.27 15.72
CA LEU A 41 9.07 0.78 16.17
C LEU A 41 8.79 0.52 17.65
N LYS A 42 9.54 -0.37 18.29
CA LYS A 42 9.35 -0.71 19.70
C LYS A 42 9.44 0.53 20.58
N GLY A 43 8.33 0.84 21.29
CA GLY A 43 8.24 2.01 22.16
C GLY A 43 8.12 3.36 21.42
N LYS A 44 7.94 3.35 20.10
CA LYS A 44 7.68 4.55 19.29
C LYS A 44 6.20 4.72 19.04
N LYS A 45 5.78 5.94 18.71
CA LYS A 45 4.39 6.27 18.37
C LYS A 45 4.15 6.13 16.87
N ALA A 46 3.20 5.28 16.50
CA ALA A 46 2.78 5.10 15.12
C ALA A 46 1.36 5.67 14.91
N ALA A 47 1.22 6.63 13.99
CA ALA A 47 -0.06 7.18 13.59
C ALA A 47 -0.77 6.21 12.65
N GLN A 48 -1.91 5.65 13.07
CA GLN A 48 -2.61 4.59 12.32
C GLN A 48 -4.12 4.64 12.52
N SER A 49 -4.85 4.17 11.53
CA SER A 49 -6.23 3.75 11.76
C SER A 49 -6.21 2.49 12.63
N LEU A 50 -6.91 2.54 13.76
CA LEU A 50 -6.87 1.48 14.79
C LEU A 50 -7.42 0.12 14.31
N THR A 51 -8.21 0.13 13.24
CA THR A 51 -8.82 -1.07 12.64
C THR A 51 -8.11 -1.56 11.38
N SER A 52 -7.02 -0.90 10.98
CA SER A 52 -6.28 -1.25 9.77
C SER A 52 -5.28 -2.39 10.00
N ASN A 53 -4.98 -3.13 8.93
CA ASN A 53 -3.91 -4.12 8.95
C ASN A 53 -2.54 -3.49 9.30
N TYR A 54 -2.33 -2.23 8.89
CA TYR A 54 -1.09 -1.50 9.20
C TYR A 54 -1.00 -1.11 10.67
N GLY A 55 -2.13 -0.78 11.31
CA GLY A 55 -2.20 -0.58 12.76
C GLY A 55 -1.78 -1.84 13.50
N LYS A 56 -2.36 -2.97 13.15
CA LYS A 56 -1.99 -4.27 13.71
C LYS A 56 -0.50 -4.59 13.51
N MET A 57 0.03 -4.35 12.31
CA MET A 57 1.45 -4.54 11.99
C MET A 57 2.36 -3.66 12.85
N ALA A 58 1.97 -2.40 13.10
CA ALA A 58 2.71 -1.51 13.98
C ALA A 58 2.72 -1.99 15.44
N GLU A 59 1.57 -2.43 15.97
CA GLU A 59 1.47 -3.02 17.31
C GLU A 59 2.31 -4.30 17.46
N GLU A 60 2.26 -5.19 16.47
CA GLU A 60 3.07 -6.42 16.46
C GLU A 60 4.57 -6.14 16.49
N ASN A 61 4.99 -4.97 16.01
CA ASN A 61 6.38 -4.47 16.12
C ASN A 61 6.62 -3.60 17.37
N GLY A 62 5.67 -3.56 18.29
CA GLY A 62 5.81 -2.91 19.60
C GLY A 62 5.58 -1.40 19.60
N ALA A 63 4.95 -0.83 18.60
CA ALA A 63 4.57 0.57 18.55
C ALA A 63 3.35 0.88 19.44
N GLU A 64 3.31 2.09 19.99
CA GLU A 64 2.12 2.68 20.59
C GLU A 64 1.30 3.36 19.49
N LEU A 65 0.03 2.97 19.33
CA LEU A 65 -0.81 3.55 18.29
C LEU A 65 -1.39 4.91 18.67
N VAL A 66 -1.28 5.86 17.76
CA VAL A 66 -2.00 7.13 17.77
C VAL A 66 -3.10 7.07 16.72
N GLY A 67 -4.36 7.03 17.14
CA GLY A 67 -5.51 6.83 16.25
C GLY A 67 -5.70 7.97 15.26
N THR A 68 -5.97 7.59 14.00
CA THR A 68 -6.26 8.53 12.89
C THR A 68 -7.40 8.00 12.02
N ASP A 69 -8.06 8.91 11.30
CA ASP A 69 -9.14 8.56 10.37
C ASP A 69 -8.66 8.26 8.95
N GLY A 70 -7.37 8.50 8.66
CA GLY A 70 -6.83 8.26 7.33
C GLY A 70 -5.36 8.64 7.16
N PHE A 71 -4.83 8.36 5.97
CA PHE A 71 -3.41 8.51 5.67
C PHE A 71 -2.93 9.96 5.77
N ASP A 72 -3.69 10.93 5.25
CA ASP A 72 -3.31 12.35 5.32
C ASP A 72 -3.15 12.83 6.77
N GLN A 73 -4.06 12.42 7.66
CA GLN A 73 -3.96 12.74 9.08
C GLN A 73 -2.75 12.06 9.73
N SER A 74 -2.47 10.80 9.37
CA SER A 74 -1.29 10.08 9.86
C SER A 74 0.00 10.80 9.47
N ILE A 75 0.12 11.22 8.21
CA ILE A 75 1.28 12.00 7.74
C ILE A 75 1.40 13.32 8.49
N GLN A 76 0.29 14.03 8.75
CA GLN A 76 0.34 15.28 9.51
C GLN A 76 0.85 15.08 10.95
N LEU A 77 0.47 13.98 11.62
CA LEU A 77 0.99 13.68 12.95
C LEU A 77 2.49 13.35 12.92
N VAL A 78 2.97 12.69 11.89
CA VAL A 78 4.41 12.44 11.68
C VAL A 78 5.15 13.74 11.43
N LEU A 79 4.66 14.60 10.55
CA LEU A 79 5.27 15.89 10.23
C LEU A 79 5.36 16.82 11.43
N THR A 80 4.33 16.86 12.27
CA THR A 80 4.27 17.69 13.47
C THR A 80 4.99 17.09 14.69
N GLY A 81 5.53 15.87 14.58
CA GLY A 81 6.21 15.18 15.67
C GLY A 81 5.32 14.62 16.77
N ARG A 82 4.00 14.56 16.52
CA ARG A 82 3.05 13.92 17.45
C ARG A 82 3.06 12.41 17.34
N ALA A 83 3.54 11.88 16.21
CA ALA A 83 3.90 10.49 16.01
C ALA A 83 5.29 10.41 15.39
N ASP A 84 5.98 9.30 15.62
CA ASP A 84 7.32 9.05 15.09
C ASP A 84 7.29 8.48 13.68
N ALA A 85 6.28 7.67 13.40
CA ALA A 85 6.13 6.93 12.15
C ALA A 85 4.66 6.71 11.76
N THR A 86 4.46 6.29 10.52
CA THR A 86 3.21 5.67 10.04
C THR A 86 3.54 4.55 9.05
N LEU A 87 2.66 3.56 8.98
CA LEU A 87 2.71 2.50 7.97
C LEU A 87 1.54 2.70 7.00
N ASN A 88 1.79 2.47 5.74
CA ASN A 88 0.72 2.44 4.75
C ASN A 88 1.14 1.61 3.53
N ASP A 89 0.24 1.52 2.57
CA ASP A 89 0.49 0.92 1.27
C ASP A 89 1.48 1.77 0.45
N SER A 90 2.41 1.11 -0.24
CA SER A 90 3.40 1.77 -1.08
C SER A 90 2.77 2.65 -2.16
N LEU A 91 1.62 2.26 -2.71
CA LEU A 91 0.91 3.02 -3.73
C LEU A 91 0.33 4.32 -3.18
N SER A 92 -0.21 4.27 -1.95
CA SER A 92 -0.70 5.47 -1.26
C SER A 92 0.43 6.46 -1.00
N PHE A 93 1.62 5.96 -0.63
CA PHE A 93 2.79 6.81 -0.46
C PHE A 93 3.28 7.42 -1.78
N LEU A 94 3.31 6.64 -2.87
CA LEU A 94 3.70 7.14 -4.19
C LEU A 94 2.75 8.23 -4.69
N ASP A 95 1.45 8.02 -4.58
CA ASP A 95 0.45 9.03 -4.93
C ASP A 95 0.61 10.31 -4.08
N PHE A 96 0.79 10.15 -2.76
CA PHE A 96 1.06 11.26 -1.87
C PHE A 96 2.31 12.04 -2.26
N LYS A 97 3.44 11.37 -2.53
CA LYS A 97 4.69 12.03 -2.94
C LYS A 97 4.58 12.68 -4.32
N LYS A 98 3.77 12.14 -5.21
CA LYS A 98 3.49 12.78 -6.50
C LYS A 98 2.72 14.09 -6.35
N GLN A 99 1.76 14.14 -5.44
CA GLN A 99 0.98 15.35 -5.14
C GLN A 99 1.76 16.37 -4.29
N LYS A 100 2.63 15.88 -3.40
CA LYS A 100 3.41 16.69 -2.46
C LYS A 100 4.89 16.26 -2.48
N PRO A 101 5.62 16.52 -3.58
CA PRO A 101 7.00 16.04 -3.78
C PRO A 101 7.97 16.55 -2.70
N ASP A 102 7.75 17.74 -2.18
CA ASP A 102 8.60 18.40 -1.20
C ASP A 102 8.24 18.06 0.26
N ALA A 103 7.23 17.22 0.50
CA ALA A 103 6.87 16.80 1.86
C ALA A 103 8.06 16.10 2.53
N PRO A 104 8.51 16.58 3.73
CA PRO A 104 9.72 16.09 4.38
C PRO A 104 9.51 14.75 5.11
N VAL A 105 9.13 13.74 4.34
CA VAL A 105 8.96 12.35 4.78
C VAL A 105 9.64 11.38 3.83
N LYS A 106 10.14 10.28 4.37
CA LYS A 106 10.82 9.21 3.63
C LYS A 106 10.31 7.84 4.04
N VAL A 107 10.42 6.86 3.15
CA VAL A 107 10.29 5.44 3.45
C VAL A 107 11.63 4.94 3.97
N VAL A 108 11.63 4.24 5.10
CA VAL A 108 12.84 3.65 5.71
C VAL A 108 12.83 2.12 5.67
N ALA A 109 11.68 1.50 5.50
CA ALA A 109 11.55 0.06 5.34
C ALA A 109 10.32 -0.31 4.53
N GLU A 110 10.40 -1.45 3.87
CA GLU A 110 9.30 -2.08 3.14
C GLU A 110 9.12 -3.51 3.61
N GLN A 111 7.88 -3.99 3.57
CA GLN A 111 7.60 -5.41 3.79
C GLN A 111 8.30 -6.26 2.73
N ALA A 112 8.85 -7.41 3.12
CA ALA A 112 9.62 -8.26 2.22
C ALA A 112 8.77 -8.81 1.06
N GLU A 113 7.54 -9.23 1.36
CA GLU A 113 6.61 -9.79 0.38
C GLU A 113 5.61 -8.75 -0.10
N ALA A 114 5.39 -8.72 -1.41
CA ALA A 114 4.34 -7.88 -1.98
C ALA A 114 2.96 -8.52 -1.78
N SER A 115 1.96 -7.68 -1.57
CA SER A 115 0.56 -8.03 -1.68
C SER A 115 0.09 -7.74 -3.11
N TYR A 116 -0.68 -8.66 -3.67
CA TYR A 116 -1.20 -8.53 -5.02
C TYR A 116 -2.68 -8.22 -5.00
N SER A 117 -3.11 -7.35 -5.90
CA SER A 117 -4.52 -7.04 -6.10
C SER A 117 -4.99 -7.43 -7.49
N GLY A 118 -6.22 -7.89 -7.56
CA GLY A 118 -6.91 -8.26 -8.79
C GLY A 118 -8.29 -7.62 -8.88
N ILE A 119 -8.96 -7.88 -10.00
CA ILE A 119 -10.37 -7.55 -10.17
C ILE A 119 -11.18 -8.69 -9.58
N LEU A 120 -11.94 -8.38 -8.53
CA LEU A 120 -12.84 -9.33 -7.88
C LEU A 120 -14.12 -9.46 -8.68
N LEU A 121 -14.51 -10.69 -8.96
CA LEU A 121 -15.67 -11.08 -9.73
C LEU A 121 -16.51 -12.11 -8.95
N ARG A 122 -17.72 -12.35 -9.41
CA ARG A 122 -18.56 -13.39 -8.82
C ARG A 122 -18.01 -14.77 -9.17
N GLN A 123 -18.05 -15.66 -8.20
CA GLN A 123 -17.69 -17.06 -8.42
C GLN A 123 -18.62 -17.72 -9.46
N GLY A 124 -18.05 -18.46 -10.39
CA GLY A 124 -18.78 -19.09 -11.50
C GLY A 124 -18.86 -18.25 -12.79
N ASP A 125 -18.38 -17.01 -12.78
CA ASP A 125 -18.31 -16.15 -13.98
C ASP A 125 -16.96 -16.37 -14.74
N ASP A 126 -16.60 -17.62 -15.02
CA ASP A 126 -15.28 -18.00 -15.57
C ASP A 126 -15.02 -17.38 -16.95
N GLU A 127 -16.07 -17.24 -17.77
CA GLU A 127 -15.97 -16.57 -19.07
C GLU A 127 -15.61 -15.10 -18.93
N LEU A 128 -16.23 -14.39 -17.97
CA LEU A 128 -15.91 -12.99 -17.69
C LEU A 128 -14.50 -12.84 -17.12
N VAL A 129 -14.05 -13.74 -16.25
CA VAL A 129 -12.67 -13.77 -15.74
C VAL A 129 -11.67 -13.90 -16.90
N ALA A 130 -11.92 -14.81 -17.84
CA ALA A 130 -11.07 -15.01 -19.01
C ALA A 130 -11.01 -13.76 -19.91
N GLU A 131 -12.13 -13.10 -20.18
CA GLU A 131 -12.16 -11.87 -20.98
C GLU A 131 -11.47 -10.70 -20.28
N VAL A 132 -11.63 -10.56 -18.96
CA VAL A 132 -10.90 -9.56 -18.16
C VAL A 132 -9.39 -9.80 -18.21
N ASN A 133 -8.95 -11.05 -18.04
CA ASN A 133 -7.51 -11.39 -18.12
C ASN A 133 -6.93 -11.07 -19.49
N LYS A 134 -7.65 -11.40 -20.56
CA LYS A 134 -7.27 -11.08 -21.94
C LYS A 134 -7.16 -9.57 -22.16
N ALA A 135 -8.09 -8.80 -21.61
CA ALA A 135 -8.03 -7.33 -21.66
C ALA A 135 -6.83 -6.77 -20.89
N LEU A 136 -6.52 -7.31 -19.70
CA LEU A 136 -5.33 -6.93 -18.91
C LEU A 136 -4.03 -7.22 -19.68
N GLU A 137 -3.95 -8.39 -20.32
CA GLU A 137 -2.81 -8.75 -21.16
C GLU A 137 -2.65 -7.80 -22.35
N ALA A 138 -3.74 -7.47 -23.03
CA ALA A 138 -3.74 -6.55 -24.17
C ALA A 138 -3.24 -5.16 -23.78
N ILE A 139 -3.73 -4.57 -22.68
CA ILE A 139 -3.27 -3.22 -22.24
C ILE A 139 -1.83 -3.22 -21.70
N ARG A 140 -1.30 -4.36 -21.26
CA ARG A 140 0.12 -4.51 -20.95
C ARG A 140 0.96 -4.54 -22.23
N ALA A 141 0.52 -5.31 -23.21
CA ALA A 141 1.23 -5.48 -24.46
C ALA A 141 1.30 -4.21 -25.31
N ASP A 142 0.23 -3.40 -25.33
CA ASP A 142 0.19 -2.15 -26.10
C ASP A 142 0.76 -0.93 -25.36
N GLY A 143 1.24 -1.11 -24.12
CA GLY A 143 1.84 -0.07 -23.29
C GLY A 143 0.85 0.85 -22.57
N THR A 144 -0.47 0.62 -22.71
CA THR A 144 -1.51 1.40 -22.03
C THR A 144 -1.38 1.28 -20.53
N TYR A 145 -1.14 0.07 -20.01
CA TYR A 145 -0.91 -0.16 -18.57
C TYR A 145 0.24 0.68 -18.04
N GLY A 146 1.40 0.65 -18.72
CA GLY A 146 2.58 1.41 -18.31
C GLY A 146 2.33 2.92 -18.27
N LYS A 147 1.61 3.46 -19.26
CA LYS A 147 1.24 4.89 -19.30
C LYS A 147 0.32 5.28 -18.15
N ILE A 148 -0.64 4.43 -17.79
CA ILE A 148 -1.54 4.67 -16.65
C ILE A 148 -0.74 4.59 -15.34
N SER A 149 0.09 3.58 -15.19
CA SER A 149 0.93 3.38 -14.00
C SER A 149 1.85 4.58 -13.76
N ASP A 150 2.56 5.04 -14.80
CA ASP A 150 3.42 6.22 -14.72
C ASP A 150 2.63 7.49 -14.41
N LYS A 151 1.46 7.66 -15.03
CA LYS A 151 0.60 8.83 -14.79
C LYS A 151 0.20 8.97 -13.32
N TYR A 152 -0.16 7.87 -12.65
CA TYR A 152 -0.69 7.92 -11.28
C TYR A 152 0.37 7.69 -10.22
N PHE A 153 1.35 6.85 -10.46
CA PHE A 153 2.35 6.42 -9.47
C PHE A 153 3.79 6.85 -9.81
N GLY A 154 4.05 7.29 -11.03
CA GLY A 154 5.40 7.68 -11.48
C GLY A 154 6.33 6.48 -11.69
N GLN A 155 5.80 5.25 -11.68
CA GLN A 155 6.54 4.01 -11.91
C GLN A 155 5.61 2.87 -12.31
N ASP A 156 6.19 1.75 -12.78
CA ASP A 156 5.45 0.52 -13.05
C ASP A 156 5.10 -0.20 -11.73
N VAL A 157 3.80 -0.33 -11.44
CA VAL A 157 3.28 -0.99 -10.23
C VAL A 157 2.71 -2.39 -10.49
N SER A 158 3.06 -2.99 -11.62
CA SER A 158 2.62 -4.34 -11.99
C SER A 158 3.36 -5.47 -11.27
N LYS A 159 4.45 -5.12 -10.56
CA LYS A 159 5.37 -6.08 -9.93
C LYS A 159 5.68 -5.68 -8.51
#